data_11e6e519e2f11d2e984ed08c15940b96
#
_entry.id   11e6e519e2f11d2e984ed08c15940b96
#
_cell.length_a   1.000
_cell.length_b   1.000
_cell.length_c   1.000
_cell.angle_alpha   90.00
_cell.angle_beta   90.00
_cell.angle_gamma   90.00
#
_symmetry.space_group_name_H-M   'P 1'
#
loop_
_entity.id
_entity.type
_entity.pdbx_description
1 polymer ?
#
loop_
_entity_poly.entity_id
_entity_poly.type
_entity_poly.pdbx_seq_one_letter_code
_entity_poly.pdbx_strand_id
1 'polypeptide(L)'
;MCIRDRTNTYELTNDMSHLEEKEIFLESTSSMVFDRVNRIVYAGISPRTNAVQLIIWCRHNNYELVLFETESHTGSPIYHTDVLMYVGTEIIGICFDVITKEHRDYVKEKVSTYHDVVELSPEQIEKFCGNAIEAKNKNDELYLILSSTAYKALNEEQIEKLLESYTNIIHSDIPTIEKYGGGSARCMLTELF
;
A
#
# COMPACT_ATOMS: atom_id res chain seq x y z
N MET A 1 -0.44 -19.25 8.79
CA MET A 1 -0.22 -19.49 10.23
C MET A 1 1.12 -18.86 10.59
N CYS A 2 1.11 -17.69 11.19
CA CYS A 2 2.34 -17.03 11.60
C CYS A 2 2.97 -17.81 12.74
N ILE A 3 4.12 -18.42 12.51
CA ILE A 3 4.95 -18.99 13.56
C ILE A 3 5.62 -17.81 14.24
N ARG A 4 5.19 -17.55 15.42
CA ARG A 4 5.69 -16.49 16.26
C ARG A 4 6.79 -17.03 17.13
N ASP A 5 8.02 -16.67 16.83
CA ASP A 5 9.07 -16.71 17.83
C ASP A 5 8.89 -15.49 18.75
N ARG A 6 8.39 -15.72 19.96
CA ARG A 6 8.08 -14.67 20.94
C ARG A 6 9.19 -14.48 21.94
N THR A 7 10.39 -14.28 21.50
CA THR A 7 11.49 -13.94 22.40
C THR A 7 11.49 -12.47 22.81
N ASN A 8 10.78 -11.60 22.09
CA ASN A 8 10.63 -10.20 22.44
C ASN A 8 9.15 -9.78 22.36
N THR A 9 8.51 -9.65 23.51
CA THR A 9 7.25 -8.90 23.63
C THR A 9 7.56 -7.42 23.66
N TYR A 10 7.30 -6.72 22.55
CA TYR A 10 7.23 -5.25 22.59
C TYR A 10 5.88 -4.89 23.20
N GLU A 11 5.87 -4.32 24.38
CA GLU A 11 4.70 -3.60 24.87
C GLU A 11 4.59 -2.32 24.00
N LEU A 12 3.64 -2.30 23.10
CA LEU A 12 3.18 -1.07 22.46
C LEU A 12 2.39 -0.25 23.49
N THR A 13 3.10 0.35 24.43
CA THR A 13 2.53 1.20 25.47
C THR A 13 2.35 2.65 25.03
N ASN A 14 2.05 2.90 23.78
CA ASN A 14 1.51 4.19 23.42
C ASN A 14 0.01 4.12 23.55
N ASP A 15 -0.49 4.59 24.68
CA ASP A 15 -1.89 4.83 24.87
C ASP A 15 -2.36 5.94 23.92
N MET A 16 -2.81 5.52 22.75
CA MET A 16 -3.38 6.39 21.72
C MET A 16 -4.91 6.43 21.80
N SER A 17 -5.51 5.81 22.82
CA SER A 17 -6.96 5.76 23.03
C SER A 17 -7.61 7.14 23.03
N HIS A 18 -6.91 8.15 23.58
CA HIS A 18 -7.36 9.55 23.56
C HIS A 18 -7.51 10.15 22.14
N LEU A 19 -6.87 9.56 21.13
CA LEU A 19 -7.03 9.98 19.74
C LEU A 19 -8.27 9.32 19.11
N GLU A 20 -8.55 8.07 19.42
CA GLU A 20 -9.75 7.36 18.97
C GLU A 20 -11.02 8.04 19.51
N GLU A 21 -11.01 8.49 20.76
CA GLU A 21 -12.12 9.28 21.35
C GLU A 21 -12.38 10.60 20.60
N LYS A 22 -11.38 11.12 19.87
CA LYS A 22 -11.48 12.32 19.03
C LYS A 22 -11.71 12.01 17.56
N GLU A 23 -11.95 10.74 17.22
CA GLU A 23 -12.08 10.26 15.83
C GLU A 23 -10.84 10.58 14.97
N ILE A 24 -9.65 10.54 15.60
CA ILE A 24 -8.37 10.75 14.92
C ILE A 24 -7.71 9.38 14.69
N PHE A 25 -7.62 8.97 13.42
CA PHE A 25 -7.11 7.65 13.06
C PHE A 25 -5.85 7.73 12.18
N LEU A 26 -4.96 6.75 12.37
CA LEU A 26 -3.85 6.44 11.49
C LEU A 26 -3.70 4.91 11.47
N GLU A 27 -4.24 4.28 10.44
CA GLU A 27 -4.44 2.83 10.38
C GLU A 27 -3.23 2.10 9.78
N SER A 28 -2.06 2.22 10.46
CA SER A 28 -0.85 1.44 10.18
C SER A 28 -0.47 1.40 8.69
N THR A 29 -0.06 0.23 8.18
CA THR A 29 0.42 0.01 6.81
C THR A 29 -0.65 0.10 5.73
N SER A 30 -1.92 0.18 6.10
CA SER A 30 -3.00 0.44 5.15
C SER A 30 -3.09 1.92 4.80
N SER A 31 -2.93 2.81 5.80
CA SER A 31 -2.85 4.26 5.62
C SER A 31 -1.49 4.72 5.08
N MET A 32 -0.42 4.01 5.46
CA MET A 32 0.98 4.33 5.14
C MET A 32 1.57 3.23 4.26
N VAL A 33 1.84 3.54 2.99
CA VAL A 33 2.56 2.63 2.11
C VAL A 33 4.04 3.01 2.12
N PHE A 34 4.88 2.06 2.51
CA PHE A 34 6.29 2.31 2.80
C PHE A 34 7.19 1.96 1.62
N ASP A 35 8.02 2.92 1.23
CA ASP A 35 9.28 2.66 0.57
C ASP A 35 10.38 2.60 1.66
N ARG A 36 10.74 1.40 2.02
CA ARG A 36 11.71 1.19 3.11
C ARG A 36 13.13 1.44 2.68
N VAL A 37 13.43 1.25 1.40
CA VAL A 37 14.76 1.45 0.82
C VAL A 37 15.10 2.94 0.81
N ASN A 38 14.20 3.76 0.29
CA ASN A 38 14.40 5.21 0.17
C ASN A 38 13.85 6.00 1.37
N ARG A 39 13.29 5.32 2.37
CA ARG A 39 12.73 5.95 3.58
C ARG A 39 11.63 6.95 3.28
N ILE A 40 10.71 6.58 2.39
CA ILE A 40 9.55 7.39 2.00
C ILE A 40 8.26 6.71 2.46
N VAL A 41 7.30 7.51 2.93
CA VAL A 41 5.92 7.09 3.18
C VAL A 41 5.01 7.79 2.19
N TYR A 42 4.27 7.02 1.42
CA TYR A 42 3.18 7.51 0.58
C TYR A 42 1.85 7.39 1.33
N ALA A 43 1.07 8.45 1.38
CA ALA A 43 -0.19 8.44 2.11
C ALA A 43 -1.25 9.37 1.51
N GLY A 44 -2.42 8.81 1.23
CA GLY A 44 -3.63 9.54 0.86
C GLY A 44 -4.39 10.00 2.11
N ILE A 45 -4.76 11.28 2.18
CA ILE A 45 -5.59 11.81 3.28
C ILE A 45 -6.99 11.21 3.21
N SER A 46 -7.48 10.70 4.34
CA SER A 46 -8.81 10.14 4.47
C SER A 46 -9.31 10.20 5.91
N PRO A 47 -10.56 9.86 6.20
CA PRO A 47 -11.03 9.68 7.57
C PRO A 47 -10.22 8.66 8.39
N ARG A 48 -9.48 7.75 7.72
CA ARG A 48 -8.64 6.71 8.33
C ARG A 48 -7.16 7.07 8.37
N THR A 49 -6.79 8.24 7.81
CA THR A 49 -5.40 8.70 7.66
C THR A 49 -5.31 10.17 8.05
N ASN A 50 -5.07 10.43 9.33
CA ASN A 50 -4.93 11.79 9.83
C ASN A 50 -3.56 12.38 9.49
N ALA A 51 -3.54 13.49 8.74
CA ALA A 51 -2.31 14.12 8.27
C ALA A 51 -1.38 14.58 9.41
N VAL A 52 -1.91 15.08 10.53
CA VAL A 52 -1.09 15.57 11.65
C VAL A 52 -0.37 14.40 12.33
N GLN A 53 -1.07 13.30 12.61
CA GLN A 53 -0.46 12.12 13.21
C GLN A 53 0.59 11.49 12.27
N LEU A 54 0.31 11.49 10.99
CA LEU A 54 1.23 11.01 9.97
C LEU A 54 2.52 11.83 9.92
N ILE A 55 2.43 13.16 9.93
CA ILE A 55 3.60 14.06 9.98
C ILE A 55 4.42 13.81 11.25
N ILE A 56 3.77 13.66 12.40
CA ILE A 56 4.45 13.36 13.67
C ILE A 56 5.18 12.02 13.58
N TRP A 57 4.49 10.99 13.08
CA TRP A 57 5.06 9.64 12.93
C TRP A 57 6.27 9.63 11.99
N CYS A 58 6.15 10.25 10.81
CA CYS A 58 7.23 10.30 9.82
C CYS A 58 8.47 11.05 10.36
N ARG A 59 8.28 12.16 11.05
CA ARG A 59 9.38 12.91 11.69
C ARG A 59 10.08 12.08 12.76
N HIS A 60 9.31 11.40 13.61
CA HIS A 60 9.88 10.58 14.69
C HIS A 60 10.69 9.40 14.15
N ASN A 61 10.26 8.83 13.03
CA ASN A 61 10.87 7.63 12.43
C ASN A 61 11.84 7.95 11.29
N ASN A 62 12.12 9.22 10.99
CA ASN A 62 13.01 9.66 9.90
C ASN A 62 12.58 9.13 8.52
N TYR A 63 11.30 9.30 8.19
CA TYR A 63 10.77 9.08 6.85
C TYR A 63 10.41 10.40 6.17
N GLU A 64 10.70 10.49 4.88
CA GLU A 64 10.10 11.51 4.02
C GLU A 64 8.61 11.19 3.82
N LEU A 65 7.76 12.20 3.86
CA LEU A 65 6.34 12.06 3.66
C LEU A 65 5.92 12.60 2.29
N VAL A 66 5.34 11.75 1.47
CA VAL A 66 4.61 12.10 0.25
C VAL A 66 3.12 12.02 0.55
N LEU A 67 2.56 13.16 0.92
CA LEU A 67 1.15 13.31 1.29
C LEU A 67 0.34 13.84 0.11
N PHE A 68 -0.83 13.25 -0.14
CA PHE A 68 -1.69 13.65 -1.24
C PHE A 68 -3.16 13.44 -0.92
N GLU A 69 -4.01 14.06 -1.70
CA GLU A 69 -5.46 13.86 -1.66
C GLU A 69 -5.92 12.97 -2.79
N THR A 70 -6.99 12.21 -2.55
CA THR A 70 -7.56 11.28 -3.51
C THR A 70 -9.05 11.54 -3.68
N GLU A 71 -9.56 11.20 -4.86
CA GLU A 71 -10.97 11.28 -5.19
C GLU A 71 -11.39 10.04 -5.98
N SER A 72 -12.31 9.25 -5.42
CA SER A 72 -12.91 8.10 -6.09
C SER A 72 -13.98 8.57 -7.10
N HIS A 73 -14.52 7.64 -7.88
CA HIS A 73 -15.63 7.91 -8.81
C HIS A 73 -16.90 8.46 -8.12
N THR A 74 -17.01 8.31 -6.80
CA THR A 74 -18.12 8.87 -5.99
C THR A 74 -17.82 10.27 -5.44
N GLY A 75 -16.64 10.83 -5.71
CA GLY A 75 -16.19 12.11 -5.15
C GLY A 75 -15.69 12.01 -3.70
N SER A 76 -15.61 10.81 -3.14
CA SER A 76 -15.11 10.58 -1.78
C SER A 76 -13.63 10.23 -1.79
N PRO A 77 -12.85 10.58 -0.75
CA PRO A 77 -11.48 10.11 -0.60
C PRO A 77 -11.39 8.58 -0.58
N ILE A 78 -10.32 8.01 -1.15
CA ILE A 78 -10.00 6.60 -0.97
C ILE A 78 -9.58 6.39 0.47
N TYR A 79 -10.23 5.46 1.16
CA TYR A 79 -10.11 5.30 2.61
C TYR A 79 -8.73 4.82 3.08
N HIS A 80 -8.03 3.98 2.30
CA HIS A 80 -6.68 3.50 2.56
C HIS A 80 -5.77 3.66 1.35
N THR A 81 -4.52 4.02 1.59
CA THR A 81 -3.52 4.21 0.54
C THR A 81 -3.18 2.90 -0.18
N ASP A 82 -3.16 1.78 0.52
CA ASP A 82 -2.87 0.46 -0.03
C ASP A 82 -3.96 -0.11 -0.95
N VAL A 83 -5.06 0.61 -1.13
CA VAL A 83 -6.08 0.31 -2.15
C VAL A 83 -5.60 0.76 -3.53
N LEU A 84 -4.92 1.91 -3.60
CA LEU A 84 -4.54 2.54 -4.87
C LEU A 84 -3.10 2.27 -5.29
N MET A 85 -2.24 1.82 -4.37
CA MET A 85 -0.82 1.60 -4.67
C MET A 85 -0.15 0.55 -3.79
N TYR A 86 0.89 -0.06 -4.31
CA TYR A 86 1.88 -0.83 -3.57
C TYR A 86 3.29 -0.40 -3.95
N VAL A 87 4.25 -0.62 -3.07
CA VAL A 87 5.67 -0.33 -3.28
C VAL A 87 6.45 -1.63 -3.16
N GLY A 88 7.22 -1.96 -4.20
CA GLY A 88 8.26 -2.97 -4.18
C GLY A 88 9.65 -2.34 -4.11
N THR A 89 10.69 -3.17 -4.17
CA THR A 89 12.09 -2.71 -4.12
C THR A 89 12.46 -1.88 -5.35
N GLU A 90 12.06 -2.33 -6.54
CA GLU A 90 12.41 -1.69 -7.82
C GLU A 90 11.19 -1.08 -8.54
N ILE A 91 9.99 -1.55 -8.24
CA ILE A 91 8.79 -1.24 -9.00
C ILE A 91 7.63 -0.84 -8.08
N ILE A 92 6.83 0.13 -8.51
CA ILE A 92 5.61 0.59 -7.84
C ILE A 92 4.41 0.37 -8.76
N GLY A 93 3.34 -0.21 -8.23
CA GLY A 93 2.03 -0.17 -8.88
C GLY A 93 1.19 0.94 -8.27
N ILE A 94 0.64 1.85 -9.09
CA ILE A 94 -0.12 3.01 -8.60
C ILE A 94 -1.17 3.47 -9.60
N CYS A 95 -2.34 3.87 -9.10
CA CYS A 95 -3.36 4.56 -9.87
C CYS A 95 -3.27 6.07 -9.67
N PHE A 96 -2.71 6.79 -10.64
CA PHE A 96 -2.61 8.23 -10.57
C PHE A 96 -3.95 8.95 -10.81
N ASP A 97 -4.88 8.32 -11.53
CA ASP A 97 -6.14 8.96 -11.90
C ASP A 97 -7.06 9.28 -10.72
N VAL A 98 -6.90 8.55 -9.62
CA VAL A 98 -7.63 8.83 -8.38
C VAL A 98 -6.92 9.81 -7.44
N ILE A 99 -5.73 10.29 -7.81
CA ILE A 99 -5.04 11.37 -7.09
C ILE A 99 -5.53 12.70 -7.65
N THR A 100 -5.85 13.64 -6.76
CA THR A 100 -6.32 14.97 -7.18
C THR A 100 -5.29 15.65 -8.08
N LYS A 101 -5.76 16.49 -9.02
CA LYS A 101 -4.89 17.14 -10.01
C LYS A 101 -3.76 17.96 -9.39
N GLU A 102 -4.04 18.56 -8.23
CA GLU A 102 -3.06 19.39 -7.51
C GLU A 102 -1.86 18.58 -7.00
N HIS A 103 -2.07 17.31 -6.66
CA HIS A 103 -1.03 16.44 -6.12
C HIS A 103 -0.42 15.46 -7.13
N ARG A 104 -1.11 15.20 -8.25
CA ARG A 104 -0.77 14.13 -9.18
C ARG A 104 0.65 14.25 -9.74
N ASP A 105 1.02 15.43 -10.24
CA ASP A 105 2.35 15.64 -10.84
C ASP A 105 3.46 15.49 -9.79
N TYR A 106 3.24 16.00 -8.59
CA TYR A 106 4.18 15.83 -7.47
C TYR A 106 4.37 14.35 -7.11
N VAL A 107 3.28 13.58 -7.00
CA VAL A 107 3.37 12.15 -6.69
C VAL A 107 4.04 11.38 -7.83
N LYS A 108 3.72 11.70 -9.09
CA LYS A 108 4.40 11.11 -10.27
C LYS A 108 5.90 11.33 -10.23
N GLU A 109 6.35 12.55 -9.99
CA GLU A 109 7.77 12.88 -9.88
C GLU A 109 8.45 12.08 -8.77
N LYS A 110 7.86 12.04 -7.57
CA LYS A 110 8.39 11.33 -6.41
C LYS A 110 8.51 9.83 -6.64
N VAL A 111 7.48 9.20 -7.17
CA VAL A 111 7.47 7.77 -7.46
C VAL A 111 8.51 7.42 -8.52
N SER A 112 8.55 8.17 -9.64
CA SER A 112 9.44 7.89 -10.77
C SER A 112 10.92 8.22 -10.51
N THR A 113 11.23 8.88 -9.39
CA THR A 113 12.62 9.19 -9.02
C THR A 113 13.41 7.94 -8.66
N TYR A 114 12.78 6.95 -8.06
CA TYR A 114 13.46 5.79 -7.49
C TYR A 114 12.96 4.45 -8.04
N HIS A 115 11.82 4.42 -8.73
CA HIS A 115 11.16 3.18 -9.11
C HIS A 115 10.66 3.21 -10.55
N ASP A 116 10.63 2.05 -11.15
CA ASP A 116 9.78 1.79 -12.31
C ASP A 116 8.31 1.76 -11.90
N VAL A 117 7.43 2.24 -12.77
CA VAL A 117 6.02 2.42 -12.45
C VAL A 117 5.15 1.54 -13.32
N VAL A 118 4.31 0.74 -12.70
CA VAL A 118 3.14 0.11 -13.34
C VAL A 118 1.93 0.99 -13.04
N GLU A 119 1.49 1.74 -14.06
CA GLU A 119 0.30 2.59 -13.93
C GLU A 119 -0.96 1.71 -13.94
N LEU A 120 -1.79 1.86 -12.90
CA LEU A 120 -3.05 1.14 -12.72
C LEU A 120 -4.22 2.05 -13.09
N SER A 121 -5.28 1.48 -13.67
CA SER A 121 -6.52 2.21 -13.91
C SER A 121 -7.44 2.21 -12.69
N PRO A 122 -8.44 3.13 -12.63
CA PRO A 122 -9.46 3.11 -11.59
C PRO A 122 -10.21 1.77 -11.53
N GLU A 123 -10.53 1.15 -12.67
CA GLU A 123 -11.19 -0.15 -12.74
C GLU A 123 -10.30 -1.28 -12.19
N GLN A 124 -8.98 -1.16 -12.37
CA GLN A 124 -8.03 -2.13 -11.82
C GLN A 124 -7.90 -2.03 -10.31
N ILE A 125 -7.92 -0.84 -9.72
CA ILE A 125 -7.92 -0.72 -8.26
C ILE A 125 -9.24 -1.20 -7.63
N GLU A 126 -10.37 -1.10 -8.32
CA GLU A 126 -11.63 -1.74 -7.91
C GLU A 126 -11.54 -3.29 -7.94
N LYS A 127 -10.58 -3.84 -8.69
CA LYS A 127 -10.21 -5.26 -8.72
C LYS A 127 -9.00 -5.58 -7.84
N PHE A 128 -8.66 -4.69 -6.92
CA PHE A 128 -7.59 -4.85 -5.94
C PHE A 128 -6.16 -4.91 -6.50
N CYS A 129 -5.90 -4.41 -7.72
CA CYS A 129 -4.55 -4.40 -8.29
C CYS A 129 -3.57 -3.55 -7.49
N GLY A 130 -4.03 -2.53 -6.75
CA GLY A 130 -3.21 -1.76 -5.81
C GLY A 130 -2.97 -2.46 -4.47
N ASN A 131 -3.78 -3.49 -4.14
CA ASN A 131 -3.68 -4.20 -2.87
C ASN A 131 -2.76 -5.43 -2.97
N ALA A 132 -1.51 -5.18 -3.32
CA ALA A 132 -0.45 -6.16 -3.48
C ALA A 132 0.70 -5.92 -2.50
N ILE A 133 1.55 -6.91 -2.32
CA ILE A 133 2.74 -6.83 -1.46
C ILE A 133 3.89 -7.60 -2.07
N GLU A 134 5.09 -7.00 -2.01
CA GLU A 134 6.33 -7.69 -2.34
C GLU A 134 6.73 -8.62 -1.18
N ALA A 135 7.19 -9.80 -1.52
CA ALA A 135 7.79 -10.73 -0.57
C ALA A 135 9.09 -11.30 -1.12
N LYS A 136 10.02 -11.57 -0.22
CA LYS A 136 11.31 -12.16 -0.52
C LYS A 136 11.42 -13.54 0.10
N ASN A 137 11.90 -14.51 -0.66
CA ASN A 137 12.17 -15.85 -0.13
C ASN A 137 13.59 -15.96 0.49
N LYS A 138 13.92 -17.12 1.00
CA LYS A 138 15.24 -17.40 1.62
C LYS A 138 16.43 -17.33 0.66
N ASN A 139 16.20 -17.29 -0.64
CA ASN A 139 17.24 -17.19 -1.68
C ASN A 139 17.36 -15.76 -2.22
N ASP A 140 16.72 -14.77 -1.55
CA ASP A 140 16.63 -13.37 -1.96
C ASP A 140 15.85 -13.14 -3.27
N GLU A 141 15.07 -14.12 -3.72
CA GLU A 141 14.21 -13.97 -4.89
C GLU A 141 12.94 -13.19 -4.51
N LEU A 142 12.56 -12.20 -5.32
CA LEU A 142 11.40 -11.33 -5.11
C LEU A 142 10.16 -11.88 -5.79
N TYR A 143 9.04 -11.77 -5.12
CA TYR A 143 7.72 -12.18 -5.59
C TYR A 143 6.70 -11.09 -5.30
N LEU A 144 5.79 -10.83 -6.25
CA LEU A 144 4.61 -10.02 -5.99
C LEU A 144 3.46 -10.93 -5.58
N ILE A 145 2.81 -10.61 -4.45
CA ILE A 145 1.66 -11.36 -3.93
C ILE A 145 0.41 -10.50 -4.07
N LEU A 146 -0.63 -11.05 -4.71
CA LEU A 146 -1.92 -10.39 -4.90
C LEU A 146 -3.05 -11.44 -5.02
N SER A 147 -4.29 -11.02 -5.20
CA SER A 147 -5.39 -11.97 -5.42
C SER A 147 -5.49 -12.40 -6.89
N SER A 148 -6.16 -13.53 -7.13
CA SER A 148 -6.48 -13.94 -8.51
C SER A 148 -7.41 -12.95 -9.21
N THR A 149 -8.24 -12.23 -8.48
CA THR A 149 -9.08 -11.15 -9.02
C THR A 149 -8.22 -10.02 -9.58
N ALA A 150 -7.22 -9.58 -8.80
CA ALA A 150 -6.26 -8.56 -9.21
C ALA A 150 -5.40 -9.05 -10.40
N TYR A 151 -4.85 -10.26 -10.31
CA TYR A 151 -4.02 -10.83 -11.38
C TYR A 151 -4.74 -10.87 -12.74
N LYS A 152 -6.01 -11.30 -12.76
CA LYS A 152 -6.82 -11.35 -13.97
C LYS A 152 -7.20 -9.98 -14.53
N ALA A 153 -7.11 -8.93 -13.74
CA ALA A 153 -7.39 -7.55 -14.16
C ALA A 153 -6.17 -6.82 -14.70
N LEU A 154 -4.95 -7.32 -14.46
CA LEU A 154 -3.75 -6.81 -15.08
C LEU A 154 -3.73 -7.18 -16.58
N ASN A 155 -3.22 -6.29 -17.42
CA ASN A 155 -3.00 -6.57 -18.83
C ASN A 155 -1.64 -7.24 -19.06
N GLU A 156 -1.41 -7.76 -20.28
CA GLU A 156 -0.18 -8.48 -20.63
C GLU A 156 1.08 -7.62 -20.45
N GLU A 157 1.05 -6.36 -20.87
CA GLU A 157 2.18 -5.43 -20.76
C GLU A 157 2.55 -5.16 -19.28
N GLN A 158 1.53 -5.00 -18.42
CA GLN A 158 1.77 -4.83 -16.98
C GLN A 158 2.37 -6.08 -16.35
N ILE A 159 1.89 -7.27 -16.74
CA ILE A 159 2.42 -8.56 -16.25
C ILE A 159 3.87 -8.74 -16.71
N GLU A 160 4.19 -8.48 -17.99
CA GLU A 160 5.54 -8.54 -18.51
C GLU A 160 6.49 -7.61 -17.75
N LYS A 161 6.07 -6.35 -17.56
CA LYS A 161 6.84 -5.38 -16.78
C LYS A 161 7.07 -5.80 -15.33
N LEU A 162 6.08 -6.39 -14.68
CA LEU A 162 6.24 -6.91 -13.32
C LEU A 162 7.23 -8.08 -13.26
N LEU A 163 7.25 -8.95 -14.29
CA LEU A 163 8.16 -10.09 -14.36
C LEU A 163 9.61 -9.69 -14.70
N GLU A 164 9.88 -8.44 -15.05
CA GLU A 164 11.25 -7.91 -15.13
C GLU A 164 11.88 -7.74 -13.73
N SER A 165 11.06 -7.38 -12.73
CA SER A 165 11.52 -7.17 -11.34
C SER A 165 11.21 -8.35 -10.41
N TYR A 166 10.22 -9.16 -10.71
CA TYR A 166 9.80 -10.29 -9.87
C TYR A 166 10.08 -11.63 -10.52
N THR A 167 10.60 -12.57 -9.74
CA THR A 167 10.77 -13.98 -10.16
C THR A 167 9.44 -14.61 -10.58
N ASN A 168 8.36 -14.26 -9.89
CA ASN A 168 7.00 -14.67 -10.25
C ASN A 168 5.96 -13.81 -9.51
N ILE A 169 4.72 -13.88 -10.01
CA ILE A 169 3.55 -13.30 -9.37
C ILE A 169 2.75 -14.42 -8.72
N ILE A 170 2.63 -14.39 -7.39
CA ILE A 170 1.89 -15.39 -6.61
C ILE A 170 0.48 -14.86 -6.38
N HIS A 171 -0.53 -15.64 -6.76
CA HIS A 171 -1.92 -15.24 -6.54
C HIS A 171 -2.80 -16.40 -6.07
N SER A 172 -3.87 -16.06 -5.35
CA SER A 172 -4.85 -17.03 -4.83
C SER A 172 -6.27 -16.49 -4.96
N ASP A 173 -7.22 -17.41 -5.12
CA ASP A 173 -8.64 -17.07 -5.14
C ASP A 173 -9.14 -16.83 -3.70
N ILE A 174 -9.54 -15.58 -3.42
CA ILE A 174 -10.05 -15.15 -2.11
C ILE A 174 -11.38 -14.37 -2.22
N PRO A 175 -12.33 -14.79 -3.08
CA PRO A 175 -13.50 -13.97 -3.42
C PRO A 175 -14.42 -13.69 -2.22
N THR A 176 -14.46 -14.57 -1.24
CA THR A 176 -15.26 -14.37 -0.02
C THR A 176 -14.69 -13.24 0.84
N ILE A 177 -13.35 -13.17 0.95
CA ILE A 177 -12.67 -12.12 1.72
C ILE A 177 -12.84 -10.78 1.00
N GLU A 178 -12.62 -10.73 -0.29
CA GLU A 178 -12.79 -9.52 -1.10
C GLU A 178 -14.23 -8.98 -1.02
N LYS A 179 -15.22 -9.87 -1.04
CA LYS A 179 -16.63 -9.48 -0.98
C LYS A 179 -17.09 -8.96 0.39
N TYR A 180 -16.63 -9.57 1.46
CA TYR A 180 -17.15 -9.31 2.82
C TYR A 180 -16.13 -8.66 3.76
N GLY A 181 -14.84 -8.80 3.48
CA GLY A 181 -13.77 -8.25 4.29
C GLY A 181 -13.39 -6.81 3.94
N GLY A 182 -13.79 -6.32 2.77
CA GLY A 182 -13.49 -4.96 2.32
C GLY A 182 -12.03 -4.71 1.93
N GLY A 183 -11.23 -5.78 1.77
CA GLY A 183 -9.83 -5.73 1.36
C GLY A 183 -9.42 -7.00 0.61
N SER A 184 -8.15 -7.12 0.23
CA SER A 184 -7.64 -8.24 -0.54
C SER A 184 -6.34 -8.81 0.06
N ALA A 185 -5.44 -9.34 -0.77
CA ALA A 185 -4.28 -10.12 -0.33
C ALA A 185 -3.36 -9.35 0.64
N ARG A 186 -3.02 -8.09 0.36
CA ARG A 186 -2.17 -7.27 1.24
C ARG A 186 -2.80 -7.08 2.63
N CYS A 187 -4.10 -6.82 2.68
CA CYS A 187 -4.83 -6.60 3.95
C CYS A 187 -4.83 -7.83 4.86
N MET A 188 -4.49 -9.01 4.35
CA MET A 188 -4.39 -10.26 5.10
C MET A 188 -2.97 -10.56 5.60
N LEU A 189 -1.98 -9.78 5.18
CA LEU A 189 -0.56 -10.01 5.44
C LEU A 189 0.00 -8.91 6.32
N THR A 190 0.83 -9.29 7.28
CA THR A 190 1.57 -8.37 8.15
C THR A 190 3.06 -8.65 8.00
N GLU A 191 3.82 -7.59 7.78
CA GLU A 191 5.28 -7.65 7.77
C GLU A 191 5.79 -7.79 9.21
N LEU A 192 6.74 -8.70 9.42
CA LEU A 192 7.45 -8.88 10.69
C LEU A 192 8.92 -8.49 10.48
N PHE A 193 9.43 -7.61 11.35
CA PHE A 193 10.80 -7.11 11.33
C PHE A 193 11.57 -7.59 12.56
#